data_7bd12225d7114af0754f0dbd0c5f7436
#
_entry.id   7bd12225d7114af0754f0dbd0c5f7436
#
_cell.length_a   1.000
_cell.length_b   1.000
_cell.length_c   1.000
_cell.angle_alpha   90.00
_cell.angle_beta   90.00
_cell.angle_gamma   90.00
#
_symmetry.space_group_name_H-M   'P 1'
#
loop_
_entity.id
_entity.type
_entity.pdbx_description
1 polymer ?
#
loop_
_entity_poly.entity_id
_entity_poly.type
_entity_poly.pdbx_seq_one_letter_code
_entity_poly.pdbx_strand_id
1 'polypeptide(L)'
;MTPPAGDGAPPPGGPVDLDAVLAAVLAERQADVAAWLRDEPGSWGRLAGQGVLAARRALGRGLDDAERRLVWQRLWDRLMELKRAADGDAAPGA
;
A
#
# COMPACT_ATOMS: atom_id res chain seq x y z
N MET A 1 8.12 -33.02 4.54
CA MET A 1 7.86 -32.48 4.40
C MET A 1 7.90 -31.43 4.39
N THR A 2 8.06 -30.91 4.21
CA THR A 2 8.05 -29.97 4.21
C THR A 2 7.58 -29.16 4.17
N PRO A 3 7.61 -28.60 4.31
CA PRO A 3 7.25 -27.78 4.43
C PRO A 3 6.90 -27.01 4.14
N PRO A 4 6.64 -26.59 4.07
CA PRO A 4 6.39 -25.76 3.85
C PRO A 4 6.47 -24.83 4.06
N ALA A 5 6.64 -24.98 4.26
CA ALA A 5 6.76 -24.23 4.70
C ALA A 5 6.83 -23.19 4.43
N GLY A 6 7.26 -23.02 4.70
CA GLY A 6 7.62 -21.90 4.52
C GLY A 6 6.73 -21.14 3.85
N ASP A 7 6.25 -21.67 3.66
CA ASP A 7 5.54 -21.18 3.12
C ASP A 7 5.35 -19.98 3.00
N GLY A 8 5.64 -19.41 2.64
CA GLY A 8 5.36 -18.18 2.32
C GLY A 8 5.96 -17.07 3.05
N ALA A 9 6.34 -17.26 4.17
CA ALA A 9 6.91 -16.20 4.97
C ALA A 9 8.36 -15.95 4.55
N PRO A 10 8.74 -14.74 4.18
CA PRO A 10 10.14 -14.46 3.87
C PRO A 10 10.97 -14.59 5.13
N PRO A 11 12.21 -15.02 5.01
CA PRO A 11 13.09 -15.10 6.18
C PRO A 11 13.39 -13.70 6.71
N PRO A 12 13.68 -13.58 8.00
CA PRO A 12 14.08 -12.30 8.56
C PRO A 12 15.26 -11.74 7.79
N GLY A 13 15.19 -10.49 7.43
CA GLY A 13 16.23 -9.86 6.65
C GLY A 13 16.17 -10.16 5.17
N GLY A 14 15.22 -10.97 4.74
CA GLY A 14 15.03 -11.21 3.32
C GLY A 14 14.34 -10.06 2.62
N PRO A 15 14.17 -10.19 1.32
CA PRO A 15 13.52 -9.11 0.57
C PRO A 15 12.09 -8.91 1.03
N VAL A 16 11.68 -7.67 1.06
CA VAL A 16 10.33 -7.29 1.43
C VAL A 16 9.57 -6.95 0.17
N ASP A 17 8.39 -7.54 0.02
CA ASP A 17 7.51 -7.20 -1.07
C ASP A 17 6.71 -5.96 -0.67
N LEU A 18 7.21 -4.81 -1.10
CA LEU A 18 6.60 -3.53 -0.76
C LEU A 18 5.18 -3.43 -1.30
N ASP A 19 4.94 -3.95 -2.48
CA ASP A 19 3.59 -3.90 -3.05
C ASP A 19 2.59 -4.69 -2.21
N ALA A 20 2.99 -5.82 -1.67
CA ALA A 20 2.13 -6.60 -0.78
C ALA A 20 1.88 -5.86 0.53
N VAL A 21 2.91 -5.21 1.07
CA VAL A 21 2.79 -4.42 2.29
C VAL A 21 1.77 -3.29 2.09
N LEU A 22 1.90 -2.57 0.97
CA LEU A 22 1.01 -1.45 0.69
C LEU A 22 -0.41 -1.91 0.36
N ALA A 23 -0.56 -3.04 -0.32
CA ALA A 23 -1.89 -3.60 -0.56
C ALA A 23 -2.61 -3.91 0.75
N ALA A 24 -1.88 -4.44 1.73
CA ALA A 24 -2.45 -4.71 3.04
C ALA A 24 -2.88 -3.43 3.75
N VAL A 25 -2.08 -2.37 3.64
CA VAL A 25 -2.43 -1.06 4.22
C VAL A 25 -3.76 -0.57 3.64
N LEU A 26 -3.89 -0.62 2.33
CA LEU A 26 -5.11 -0.14 1.67
C LEU A 26 -6.31 -1.00 2.05
N ALA A 27 -6.12 -2.31 2.20
CA ALA A 27 -7.19 -3.20 2.61
C ALA A 27 -7.66 -2.89 4.03
N GLU A 28 -6.75 -2.50 4.91
CA GLU A 28 -7.07 -2.16 6.30
C GLU A 28 -7.62 -0.76 6.46
N ARG A 29 -7.32 0.12 5.52
CA ARG A 29 -7.67 1.54 5.60
C ARG A 29 -8.70 1.94 4.55
N GLN A 30 -9.71 1.11 4.36
CA GLN A 30 -10.70 1.34 3.32
C GLN A 30 -11.44 2.67 3.48
N ALA A 31 -11.66 3.09 4.71
CA ALA A 31 -12.31 4.39 4.94
C ALA A 31 -11.44 5.54 4.44
N ASP A 32 -10.14 5.46 4.65
CA ASP A 32 -9.21 6.48 4.16
C ASP A 32 -9.09 6.43 2.64
N VAL A 33 -9.13 5.23 2.06
CA VAL A 33 -9.14 5.09 0.60
C VAL A 33 -10.41 5.72 0.02
N ALA A 34 -11.56 5.45 0.62
CA ALA A 34 -12.81 6.05 0.18
C ALA A 34 -12.75 7.58 0.30
N ALA A 35 -12.18 8.09 1.39
CA ALA A 35 -12.00 9.51 1.57
C ALA A 35 -11.11 10.11 0.49
N TRP A 36 -10.02 9.42 0.16
CA TRP A 36 -9.13 9.87 -0.91
C TRP A 36 -9.84 9.90 -2.26
N LEU A 37 -10.65 8.87 -2.53
CA LEU A 37 -11.42 8.83 -3.78
C LEU A 37 -12.43 9.97 -3.89
N ARG A 38 -12.87 10.51 -2.76
CA ARG A 38 -13.76 11.67 -2.72
C ARG A 38 -12.97 12.98 -2.64
N ASP A 39 -11.67 12.94 -2.78
CA ASP A 39 -10.80 14.11 -2.68
C ASP A 39 -10.90 14.82 -1.33
N GLU A 40 -11.11 14.08 -0.26
CA GLU A 40 -11.16 14.69 1.07
C GLU A 40 -9.79 15.16 1.50
N PRO A 41 -9.68 16.38 2.03
CA PRO A 41 -8.40 16.90 2.48
C PRO A 41 -7.80 16.03 3.58
N GLY A 42 -6.49 15.82 3.51
CA GLY A 42 -5.78 15.07 4.53
C GLY A 42 -5.79 13.56 4.34
N SER A 43 -6.62 13.03 3.44
CA SER A 43 -6.69 11.58 3.24
C SER A 43 -5.37 11.01 2.71
N TRP A 44 -4.74 11.70 1.78
CA TRP A 44 -3.44 11.26 1.26
C TRP A 44 -2.40 11.21 2.37
N GLY A 45 -2.34 12.24 3.21
CA GLY A 45 -1.38 12.28 4.31
C GLY A 45 -1.55 11.11 5.27
N ARG A 46 -2.80 10.76 5.58
CA ARG A 46 -3.07 9.61 6.45
C ARG A 46 -2.62 8.31 5.81
N LEU A 47 -2.93 8.11 4.54
CA LEU A 47 -2.53 6.89 3.83
C LEU A 47 -1.01 6.83 3.66
N ALA A 48 -0.39 7.94 3.31
CA ALA A 48 1.06 8.01 3.15
C ALA A 48 1.77 7.68 4.46
N GLY A 49 1.27 8.21 5.58
CA GLY A 49 1.81 7.93 6.89
C GLY A 49 1.68 6.46 7.27
N GLN A 50 0.54 5.86 6.98
CA GLN A 50 0.34 4.44 7.25
C GLN A 50 1.22 3.56 6.36
N GLY A 51 1.41 3.96 5.12
CA GLY A 51 2.31 3.23 4.22
C GLY A 51 3.73 3.23 4.72
N VAL A 52 4.23 4.38 5.15
CA VAL A 52 5.58 4.50 5.72
C VAL A 52 5.70 3.65 6.99
N LEU A 53 4.72 3.72 7.85
CA LEU A 53 4.74 2.95 9.11
C LEU A 53 4.76 1.45 8.83
N ALA A 54 3.94 0.99 7.91
CA ALA A 54 3.90 -0.42 7.55
C ALA A 54 5.23 -0.88 6.93
N ALA A 55 5.82 -0.05 6.08
CA ALA A 55 7.11 -0.37 5.48
C ALA A 55 8.21 -0.45 6.53
N ARG A 56 8.20 0.47 7.50
CA ARG A 56 9.15 0.42 8.61
C ARG A 56 9.04 -0.86 9.41
N ARG A 57 7.82 -1.30 9.67
CA ARG A 57 7.58 -2.55 10.39
C ARG A 57 8.07 -3.75 9.60
N ALA A 58 7.81 -3.74 8.30
CA ALA A 58 8.21 -4.85 7.43
C ALA A 58 9.72 -4.94 7.30
N LEU A 59 10.41 -3.81 7.22
CA LEU A 59 11.86 -3.77 7.13
C LEU A 59 12.56 -3.92 8.48
N GLY A 60 11.87 -3.62 9.56
CA GLY A 60 12.46 -3.65 10.89
C GLY A 60 13.38 -2.48 11.18
N ARG A 61 13.25 -1.39 10.43
CA ARG A 61 14.08 -0.19 10.59
C ARG A 61 13.39 1.02 9.98
N GLY A 62 13.93 2.20 10.24
CA GLY A 62 13.43 3.41 9.62
C GLY A 62 13.77 3.45 8.14
N LEU A 63 13.10 4.31 7.41
CA LEU A 63 13.30 4.47 5.98
C LEU A 63 14.19 5.67 5.72
N ASP A 64 15.07 5.56 4.72
CA ASP A 64 15.78 6.72 4.23
C ASP A 64 14.87 7.49 3.26
N ASP A 65 15.36 8.63 2.75
CA ASP A 65 14.54 9.48 1.89
C ASP A 65 14.14 8.78 0.60
N ALA A 66 15.04 8.02 0.00
CA ALA A 66 14.75 7.31 -1.23
C ALA A 66 13.68 6.24 -1.01
N GLU A 67 13.78 5.53 0.11
CA GLU A 67 12.79 4.51 0.46
C GLU A 67 11.42 5.13 0.72
N ARG A 68 11.41 6.27 1.41
CA ARG A 68 10.16 6.96 1.69
C ARG A 68 9.46 7.40 0.42
N ARG A 69 10.24 7.97 -0.52
CA ARG A 69 9.69 8.36 -1.81
C ARG A 69 9.17 7.17 -2.60
N LEU A 70 9.87 6.05 -2.52
CA LEU A 70 9.43 4.82 -3.19
C LEU A 70 8.10 4.33 -2.62
N VAL A 71 7.95 4.35 -1.30
CA VAL A 71 6.69 3.98 -0.64
C VAL A 71 5.57 4.87 -1.15
N TRP A 72 5.79 6.19 -1.17
CA TRP A 72 4.77 7.13 -1.62
C TRP A 72 4.43 6.93 -3.09
N GLN A 73 5.44 6.70 -3.93
CA GLN A 73 5.22 6.47 -5.35
C GLN A 73 4.39 5.22 -5.60
N ARG A 74 4.75 4.13 -4.94
CA ARG A 74 4.03 2.86 -5.09
C ARG A 74 2.61 2.96 -4.57
N LEU A 75 2.45 3.64 -3.42
CA LEU A 75 1.13 3.84 -2.84
C LEU A 75 0.26 4.68 -3.77
N TRP A 76 0.81 5.75 -4.31
CA TRP A 76 0.10 6.61 -5.25
C TRP A 76 -0.33 5.83 -6.49
N ASP A 77 0.58 5.05 -7.06
CA ASP A 77 0.28 4.25 -8.26
C ASP A 77 -0.88 3.30 -7.99
N ARG A 78 -0.89 2.68 -6.83
CA ARG A 78 -1.94 1.77 -6.45
C ARG A 78 -3.27 2.48 -6.28
N LEU A 79 -3.27 3.64 -5.65
CA LEU A 79 -4.47 4.44 -5.48
C LEU A 79 -5.01 4.90 -6.83
N MET A 80 -4.12 5.26 -7.74
CA MET A 80 -4.55 5.67 -9.09
C MET A 80 -5.19 4.49 -9.84
N GLU A 81 -4.68 3.28 -9.63
CA GLU A 81 -5.32 2.09 -10.19
C GLU A 81 -6.71 1.89 -9.64
N LEU A 82 -6.86 2.06 -8.33
CA LEU A 82 -8.18 1.94 -7.70
C LEU A 82 -9.15 3.00 -8.23
N LYS A 83 -8.64 4.21 -8.41
CA LYS A 83 -9.47 5.29 -8.94
C LYS A 83 -9.92 4.99 -10.35
N ARG A 84 -9.03 4.49 -11.19
CA ARG A 84 -9.38 4.13 -12.56
C ARG A 84 -10.40 2.99 -12.58
N ALA A 85 -10.23 2.00 -11.70
CA ALA A 85 -11.18 0.91 -11.62
C ALA A 85 -12.56 1.40 -11.19
N ALA A 86 -12.60 2.30 -10.21
CA ALA A 86 -13.85 2.86 -9.75
C ALA A 86 -14.53 3.70 -10.83
N ASP A 87 -13.75 4.50 -11.53
CA ASP A 87 -14.27 5.31 -12.64
C ASP A 87 -14.75 4.41 -13.79
N GLY A 88 -14.02 3.34 -14.05
CA GLY A 88 -14.42 2.38 -15.07
C GLY A 88 -15.70 1.69 -14.71
N ASP A 89 -15.87 1.31 -13.47
CA ASP A 89 -17.10 0.68 -13.00
C ASP A 89 -18.29 1.65 -13.05
N ALA A 90 -18.00 2.90 -12.77
CA ALA A 90 -19.02 3.93 -12.80
C ALA A 90 -19.33 4.38 -14.21
N ALA A 91 -18.48 4.10 -15.12
CA ALA A 91 -18.66 4.49 -16.49
C ALA A 91 -19.75 3.64 -17.07
N PRO A 92 -20.81 4.20 -17.33
CA PRO A 92 -21.91 3.44 -17.78
C PRO A 92 -21.64 3.06 -19.16
N GLY A 93 -21.51 1.97 -19.33
CA GLY A 93 -21.28 1.42 -20.48
C GLY A 93 -21.48 2.32 -21.53
N ALA A 94 -21.29 3.21 -21.20
CA ALA A 94 -21.51 4.23 -22.08
C ALA A 94 -21.60 3.76 -23.36
#